data_4cf1c36eb3ffb612d093746e54336db9
#
_entry.id   4cf1c36eb3ffb612d093746e54336db9
#
_cell.length_a   1.000
_cell.length_b   1.000
_cell.length_c   1.000
_cell.angle_alpha   90.00
_cell.angle_beta   90.00
_cell.angle_gamma   90.00
#
_symmetry.space_group_name_H-M   'P 1'
#
loop_
_entity.id
_entity.type
_entity.pdbx_description
1 polymer ?
#
loop_
_entity_poly.entity_id
_entity_poly.type
_entity_poly.pdbx_seq_one_letter_code
_entity_poly.pdbx_strand_id
1 'polypeptide(L)'
;MTEFDLGTTDAPENKEKVYIQPGFRKLTVKDFEYTKEEDGKTPLITMNCTSIDKEGNEIQFSENLYISGKLNKNNVMSSVVRLQELFKGLTGDKMTIKPTAYTYTKKEMNGTSTEFTIPNPQELCDYLNKKCAGKTATFKIGGEENEDGKVFSKLTYSGFLYYTDRQGNLCKYKE
;
A
#
# COMPACT_ATOMS: atom_id res chain seq x y z
N MET A 1 4.68 25.07 43.83
CA MET A 1 3.48 24.52 43.18
C MET A 1 3.50 24.88 41.69
N THR A 2 3.57 23.90 40.84
CA THR A 2 3.61 24.14 39.41
C THR A 2 2.22 24.42 38.90
N GLU A 3 1.98 25.66 38.48
CA GLU A 3 0.70 25.99 37.84
C GLU A 3 0.72 25.47 36.39
N PHE A 4 -0.29 24.71 36.03
CA PHE A 4 -0.51 24.32 34.66
C PHE A 4 -1.38 25.37 33.99
N ASP A 5 -0.81 26.11 33.05
CA ASP A 5 -1.59 27.04 32.25
C ASP A 5 -2.17 26.28 31.04
N LEU A 6 -3.41 25.82 31.20
CA LEU A 6 -4.12 25.07 30.15
C LEU A 6 -4.52 25.95 28.97
N GLY A 7 -4.38 27.27 29.08
CA GLY A 7 -4.70 28.20 27.99
C GLY A 7 -3.55 28.36 26.99
N THR A 8 -2.32 28.02 27.37
CA THR A 8 -1.14 28.11 26.50
C THR A 8 -0.60 26.79 26.01
N THR A 9 -1.15 25.71 26.51
CA THR A 9 -0.81 24.37 25.97
C THR A 9 -1.63 24.18 24.70
N ASP A 10 -0.98 24.33 23.55
CA ASP A 10 -1.60 23.92 22.29
C ASP A 10 -1.86 22.43 22.33
N ALA A 11 -3.08 22.04 22.69
CA ALA A 11 -3.55 20.73 22.37
C ALA A 11 -3.39 20.56 20.86
N PRO A 12 -2.76 19.47 20.37
CA PRO A 12 -2.69 19.26 18.94
C PRO A 12 -4.12 19.34 18.40
N GLU A 13 -4.36 20.34 17.55
CA GLU A 13 -5.61 20.42 16.83
C GLU A 13 -5.87 19.05 16.23
N ASN A 14 -7.02 18.47 16.50
CA ASN A 14 -7.51 17.33 15.76
C ASN A 14 -7.73 17.78 14.33
N LYS A 15 -6.64 17.89 13.58
CA LYS A 15 -6.75 18.04 12.14
C LYS A 15 -7.39 16.76 11.64
N GLU A 16 -8.58 16.90 11.09
CA GLU A 16 -9.21 15.80 10.37
C GLU A 16 -8.17 15.24 9.40
N LYS A 17 -7.90 13.94 9.51
CA LYS A 17 -7.03 13.27 8.55
C LYS A 17 -7.67 13.40 7.18
N VAL A 18 -6.98 14.10 6.28
CA VAL A 18 -7.39 14.17 4.89
C VAL A 18 -6.91 12.89 4.21
N TYR A 19 -7.86 12.08 3.77
CA TYR A 19 -7.56 10.85 3.05
C TYR A 19 -7.56 11.11 1.56
N ILE A 20 -6.68 10.39 0.83
CA ILE A 20 -6.70 10.44 -0.62
C ILE A 20 -8.04 9.92 -1.12
N GLN A 21 -8.66 10.66 -2.02
CA GLN A 21 -9.93 10.25 -2.61
C GLN A 21 -9.69 9.33 -3.80
N PRO A 22 -10.60 8.36 -4.04
CA PRO A 22 -10.52 7.54 -5.24
C PRO A 22 -10.53 8.40 -6.51
N GLY A 23 -9.93 7.87 -7.56
CA GLY A 23 -9.75 8.56 -8.82
C GLY A 23 -8.34 8.38 -9.34
N PHE A 24 -8.03 9.05 -10.43
CA PHE A 24 -6.65 9.17 -10.88
C PHE A 24 -5.94 10.18 -9.99
N ARG A 25 -4.87 9.74 -9.35
CA ARG A 25 -4.10 10.57 -8.41
C ARG A 25 -2.61 10.46 -8.70
N LYS A 26 -1.95 11.60 -8.71
CA LYS A 26 -0.49 11.64 -8.74
C LYS A 26 0.05 11.30 -7.36
N LEU A 27 0.87 10.26 -7.31
CA LEU A 27 1.56 9.86 -6.09
C LEU A 27 3.06 10.00 -6.30
N THR A 28 3.71 10.67 -5.37
CA THR A 28 5.18 10.70 -5.29
C THR A 28 5.61 9.71 -4.22
N VAL A 29 6.42 8.76 -4.59
CA VAL A 29 6.94 7.76 -3.65
C VAL A 29 7.97 8.44 -2.75
N LYS A 30 7.74 8.37 -1.43
CA LYS A 30 8.68 8.83 -0.41
C LYS A 30 9.70 7.75 -0.13
N ASP A 31 9.23 6.57 0.26
CA ASP A 31 10.06 5.41 0.57
C ASP A 31 9.23 4.12 0.56
N PHE A 32 9.95 3.01 0.66
CA PHE A 32 9.40 1.70 0.96
C PHE A 32 10.00 1.21 2.27
N GLU A 33 9.19 0.62 3.11
CA GLU A 33 9.62 0.09 4.41
C GLU A 33 9.30 -1.40 4.50
N TYR A 34 10.29 -2.18 4.90
CA TYR A 34 10.08 -3.57 5.26
C TYR A 34 10.37 -3.73 6.76
N THR A 35 9.34 -4.17 7.48
CA THR A 35 9.48 -4.59 8.86
C THR A 35 9.39 -6.10 8.90
N LYS A 36 10.37 -6.74 9.53
CA LYS A 36 10.37 -8.20 9.62
C LYS A 36 9.05 -8.68 10.22
N GLU A 37 8.41 -9.60 9.53
CA GLU A 37 7.14 -10.17 9.94
C GLU A 37 7.24 -10.90 11.28
N GLU A 38 6.18 -10.88 12.06
CA GLU A 38 6.01 -11.74 13.21
C GLU A 38 5.78 -13.19 12.76
N ASP A 39 6.10 -14.14 13.62
CA ASP A 39 5.90 -15.57 13.34
C ASP A 39 4.43 -15.85 12.94
N GLY A 40 4.27 -16.54 11.83
CA GLY A 40 2.97 -16.89 11.28
C GLY A 40 2.29 -15.82 10.45
N LYS A 41 2.96 -14.70 10.18
CA LYS A 41 2.45 -13.60 9.36
C LYS A 41 3.09 -13.55 7.97
N THR A 42 2.37 -12.96 7.02
CA THR A 42 2.90 -12.73 5.67
C THR A 42 3.83 -11.52 5.66
N PRO A 43 5.00 -11.61 5.03
CA PRO A 43 5.88 -10.45 4.87
C PRO A 43 5.18 -9.28 4.17
N LEU A 44 5.50 -8.07 4.61
CA LEU A 44 4.84 -6.85 4.18
C LEU A 44 5.86 -5.77 3.85
N ILE A 45 5.73 -5.19 2.67
CA ILE A 45 6.42 -3.96 2.29
C ILE A 45 5.38 -2.85 2.24
N THR A 46 5.63 -1.76 2.95
CA THR A 46 4.75 -0.59 2.93
C THR A 46 5.34 0.48 2.01
N MET A 47 4.56 0.90 1.02
CA MET A 47 4.91 2.01 0.14
C MET A 47 4.33 3.29 0.72
N ASN A 48 5.18 4.23 1.10
CA ASN A 48 4.77 5.53 1.60
C ASN A 48 4.84 6.57 0.49
N CYS A 49 3.75 7.27 0.26
CA CYS A 49 3.59 8.24 -0.81
C CYS A 49 3.02 9.55 -0.30
N THR A 50 3.22 10.59 -1.09
CA THR A 50 2.54 11.88 -0.92
C THR A 50 1.76 12.21 -2.17
N SER A 51 0.68 12.95 -2.01
CA SER A 51 -0.13 13.49 -3.09
C SER A 51 -0.52 14.93 -2.74
N ILE A 52 -0.94 15.68 -3.73
CA ILE A 52 -1.43 17.05 -3.54
C ILE A 52 -2.92 17.07 -3.88
N ASP A 53 -3.74 17.56 -2.97
CA ASP A 53 -5.18 17.70 -3.21
C ASP A 53 -5.50 18.94 -4.05
N LYS A 54 -6.79 19.17 -4.33
CA LYS A 54 -7.26 20.29 -5.16
C LYS A 54 -6.97 21.65 -4.52
N GLU A 55 -6.82 21.71 -3.21
CA GLU A 55 -6.53 22.91 -2.45
C GLU A 55 -5.04 23.14 -2.23
N GLY A 56 -4.18 22.29 -2.79
CA GLY A 56 -2.74 22.39 -2.66
C GLY A 56 -2.16 21.78 -1.38
N ASN A 57 -2.96 21.06 -0.59
CA ASN A 57 -2.51 20.40 0.62
C ASN A 57 -1.84 19.07 0.32
N GLU A 58 -0.76 18.77 1.04
CA GLU A 58 -0.10 17.48 0.95
C GLU A 58 -0.89 16.41 1.71
N ILE A 59 -1.16 15.31 1.03
CA ILE A 59 -1.84 14.15 1.60
C ILE A 59 -0.84 13.01 1.70
N GLN A 60 -0.76 12.36 2.85
CA GLN A 60 0.02 11.16 3.05
C GLN A 60 -0.82 9.94 2.65
N PHE A 61 -0.22 9.03 1.90
CA PHE A 61 -0.86 7.79 1.49
C PHE A 61 0.13 6.64 1.65
N SER A 62 -0.31 5.57 2.27
CA SER A 62 0.49 4.35 2.41
C SER A 62 -0.28 3.15 1.90
N GLU A 63 0.40 2.30 1.14
CA GLU A 63 -0.16 1.05 0.65
C GLU A 63 0.65 -0.12 1.19
N ASN A 64 -0.05 -1.08 1.74
CA ASN A 64 0.55 -2.32 2.25
C ASN A 64 0.63 -3.35 1.13
N LEU A 65 1.83 -3.75 0.80
CA LEU A 65 2.12 -4.72 -0.23
C LEU A 65 2.55 -6.03 0.42
N TYR A 66 1.61 -6.95 0.59
CA TYR A 66 1.88 -8.27 1.15
C TYR A 66 2.60 -9.13 0.11
N ILE A 67 3.75 -9.67 0.50
CA ILE A 67 4.54 -10.54 -0.39
C ILE A 67 4.17 -11.99 -0.08
N SER A 68 3.03 -12.40 -0.57
CA SER A 68 2.53 -13.75 -0.39
C SER A 68 3.15 -14.71 -1.40
N GLY A 69 3.64 -15.84 -0.92
CA GLY A 69 4.11 -16.95 -1.77
C GLY A 69 3.00 -17.80 -2.34
N LYS A 70 1.74 -17.47 -2.05
CA LYS A 70 0.59 -18.19 -2.55
C LYS A 70 0.48 -18.03 -4.07
N LEU A 71 0.43 -19.16 -4.77
CA LEU A 71 0.29 -19.18 -6.23
C LEU A 71 -1.19 -19.07 -6.61
N ASN A 72 -1.47 -18.33 -7.68
CA ASN A 72 -2.80 -18.30 -8.28
C ASN A 72 -3.02 -19.54 -9.18
N LYS A 73 -4.20 -19.61 -9.81
CA LYS A 73 -4.56 -20.71 -10.72
C LYS A 73 -3.60 -20.89 -11.91
N ASN A 74 -2.80 -19.88 -12.23
CA ASN A 74 -1.81 -19.91 -13.31
C ASN A 74 -0.39 -20.19 -12.81
N ASN A 75 -0.23 -20.65 -11.55
CA ASN A 75 1.05 -20.90 -10.89
C ASN A 75 1.96 -19.66 -10.79
N VAL A 76 1.36 -18.49 -10.61
CA VAL A 76 2.07 -17.22 -10.50
C VAL A 76 1.79 -16.57 -9.13
N MET A 77 2.82 -16.02 -8.53
CA MET A 77 2.66 -15.18 -7.32
C MET A 77 2.09 -13.83 -7.70
N SER A 78 0.79 -13.63 -7.49
CA SER A 78 0.10 -12.37 -7.82
C SER A 78 0.71 -11.16 -7.09
N SER A 79 1.22 -11.36 -5.88
CA SER A 79 1.90 -10.31 -5.12
C SER A 79 3.16 -9.79 -5.83
N VAL A 80 3.93 -10.68 -6.44
CA VAL A 80 5.13 -10.30 -7.21
C VAL A 80 4.75 -9.60 -8.50
N VAL A 81 3.73 -10.10 -9.20
CA VAL A 81 3.21 -9.45 -10.42
C VAL A 81 2.76 -8.02 -10.12
N ARG A 82 2.09 -7.83 -8.99
CA ARG A 82 1.67 -6.49 -8.55
C ARG A 82 2.84 -5.55 -8.34
N LEU A 83 3.92 -6.03 -7.72
CA LEU A 83 5.16 -5.24 -7.56
C LEU A 83 5.79 -4.88 -8.91
N GLN A 84 5.82 -5.83 -9.83
CA GLN A 84 6.35 -5.60 -11.17
C GLN A 84 5.56 -4.54 -11.92
N GLU A 85 4.23 -4.58 -11.84
CA GLU A 85 3.35 -3.58 -12.45
C GLU A 85 3.55 -2.20 -11.83
N LEU A 86 3.63 -2.14 -10.50
CA LEU A 86 3.91 -0.92 -9.77
C LEU A 86 5.25 -0.30 -10.18
N PHE A 87 6.29 -1.12 -10.22
CA PHE A 87 7.62 -0.70 -10.63
C PHE A 87 7.62 -0.15 -12.06
N LYS A 88 6.97 -0.84 -12.98
CA LYS A 88 6.85 -0.39 -14.36
C LYS A 88 6.09 0.95 -14.46
N GLY A 89 5.04 1.12 -13.67
CA GLY A 89 4.30 2.38 -13.62
C GLY A 89 5.13 3.55 -13.11
N LEU A 90 6.03 3.30 -12.16
CA LEU A 90 6.88 4.33 -11.57
C LEU A 90 8.11 4.65 -12.41
N THR A 91 8.72 3.65 -13.03
CA THR A 91 10.03 3.81 -13.70
C THR A 91 9.94 3.73 -15.22
N GLY A 92 8.89 3.14 -15.78
CA GLY A 92 8.79 2.79 -17.19
C GLY A 92 9.57 1.55 -17.59
N ASP A 93 10.32 0.95 -16.67
CA ASP A 93 11.20 -0.19 -16.91
C ASP A 93 10.69 -1.45 -16.22
N LYS A 94 11.24 -2.59 -16.63
CA LYS A 94 11.01 -3.86 -15.94
C LYS A 94 11.96 -4.02 -14.76
N MET A 95 11.51 -4.72 -13.74
CA MET A 95 12.39 -5.12 -12.63
C MET A 95 13.45 -6.09 -13.13
N THR A 96 14.70 -5.81 -12.82
CA THR A 96 15.84 -6.67 -13.21
C THR A 96 16.53 -7.34 -12.03
N ILE A 97 16.05 -7.09 -10.81
CA ILE A 97 16.61 -7.68 -9.60
C ILE A 97 16.39 -9.21 -9.59
N LYS A 98 17.39 -9.92 -9.10
CA LYS A 98 17.31 -11.35 -8.84
C LYS A 98 17.50 -11.59 -7.33
N PRO A 99 16.44 -11.43 -6.52
CA PRO A 99 16.55 -11.57 -5.09
C PRO A 99 16.86 -13.02 -4.68
N THR A 100 17.52 -13.18 -3.55
CA THR A 100 17.68 -14.49 -2.94
C THR A 100 16.34 -15.02 -2.45
N ALA A 101 16.24 -16.32 -2.24
CA ALA A 101 15.05 -16.97 -1.71
C ALA A 101 14.88 -16.65 -0.21
N TYR A 102 13.65 -16.45 0.20
CA TYR A 102 13.28 -16.22 1.59
C TYR A 102 12.09 -17.09 1.93
N THR A 103 12.16 -17.80 3.06
CA THR A 103 11.10 -18.68 3.51
C THR A 103 10.42 -18.12 4.73
N TYR A 104 9.10 -18.09 4.73
CA TYR A 104 8.29 -17.73 5.88
C TYR A 104 7.19 -18.76 6.10
N THR A 105 6.70 -18.83 7.33
CA THR A 105 5.62 -19.73 7.72
C THR A 105 4.38 -18.92 8.02
N LYS A 106 3.28 -19.24 7.36
CA LYS A 106 1.98 -18.61 7.64
C LYS A 106 1.12 -19.55 8.45
N LYS A 107 0.56 -19.04 9.54
CA LYS A 107 -0.40 -19.76 10.36
C LYS A 107 -1.81 -19.61 9.78
N GLU A 108 -2.42 -20.74 9.41
CA GLU A 108 -3.77 -20.76 8.88
C GLU A 108 -4.81 -20.70 10.02
N MET A 109 -6.06 -20.35 9.68
CA MET A 109 -7.15 -20.24 10.64
C MET A 109 -7.50 -21.56 11.34
N ASN A 110 -7.22 -22.69 10.69
CA ASN A 110 -7.43 -24.02 11.25
C ASN A 110 -6.30 -24.52 12.17
N GLY A 111 -5.32 -23.67 12.47
CA GLY A 111 -4.19 -24.00 13.34
C GLY A 111 -3.01 -24.66 12.61
N THR A 112 -3.13 -24.99 11.32
CA THR A 112 -2.02 -25.51 10.53
C THR A 112 -1.08 -24.40 10.10
N SER A 113 0.20 -24.73 9.89
CA SER A 113 1.20 -23.80 9.39
C SER A 113 1.65 -24.24 7.99
N THR A 114 1.72 -23.30 7.08
CA THR A 114 2.18 -23.53 5.70
C THR A 114 3.44 -22.71 5.46
N GLU A 115 4.48 -23.38 4.93
CA GLU A 115 5.74 -22.75 4.57
C GLU A 115 5.69 -22.25 3.13
N PHE A 116 6.12 -21.01 2.90
CA PHE A 116 6.20 -20.40 1.59
C PHE A 116 7.60 -19.88 1.32
N THR A 117 8.03 -19.97 0.07
CA THR A 117 9.28 -19.40 -0.40
C THR A 117 8.97 -18.23 -1.35
N ILE A 118 9.55 -17.07 -1.08
CA ILE A 118 9.33 -15.84 -1.83
C ILE A 118 10.67 -15.17 -2.15
N PRO A 119 10.67 -14.18 -3.06
CA PRO A 119 11.83 -13.31 -3.19
C PRO A 119 12.09 -12.58 -1.86
N ASN A 120 13.35 -12.44 -1.48
CA ASN A 120 13.73 -11.82 -0.20
C ASN A 120 13.12 -10.41 -0.08
N PRO A 121 12.26 -10.17 0.92
CA PRO A 121 11.55 -8.88 1.05
C PRO A 121 12.47 -7.70 1.33
N GLN A 122 13.55 -7.91 2.09
CA GLN A 122 14.50 -6.83 2.38
C GLN A 122 15.24 -6.39 1.11
N GLU A 123 15.67 -7.36 0.30
CA GLU A 123 16.34 -7.06 -0.97
C GLU A 123 15.38 -6.37 -1.95
N LEU A 124 14.12 -6.81 -2.00
CA LEU A 124 13.08 -6.14 -2.79
C LEU A 124 12.87 -4.70 -2.31
N CYS A 125 12.75 -4.50 -1.01
CA CYS A 125 12.53 -3.18 -0.42
C CYS A 125 13.67 -2.23 -0.74
N ASP A 126 14.91 -2.68 -0.57
CA ASP A 126 16.11 -1.88 -0.86
C ASP A 126 16.19 -1.50 -2.34
N TYR A 127 15.87 -2.45 -3.23
CA TYR A 127 15.82 -2.20 -4.67
C TYR A 127 14.74 -1.18 -5.04
N LEU A 128 13.55 -1.33 -4.48
CA LEU A 128 12.44 -0.40 -4.72
C LEU A 128 12.79 1.01 -4.23
N ASN A 129 13.42 1.13 -3.07
CA ASN A 129 13.89 2.43 -2.58
C ASN A 129 14.91 3.05 -3.51
N LYS A 130 15.89 2.27 -3.96
CA LYS A 130 16.93 2.76 -4.86
C LYS A 130 16.39 3.25 -6.20
N LYS A 131 15.39 2.55 -6.76
CA LYS A 131 14.89 2.81 -8.11
C LYS A 131 13.66 3.71 -8.15
N CYS A 132 12.83 3.68 -7.11
CA CYS A 132 11.51 4.31 -7.13
C CYS A 132 11.37 5.51 -6.19
N ALA A 133 12.21 5.66 -5.16
CA ALA A 133 12.09 6.79 -4.24
C ALA A 133 12.21 8.12 -5.00
N GLY A 134 11.30 9.04 -4.71
CA GLY A 134 11.22 10.33 -5.40
C GLY A 134 10.51 10.31 -6.75
N LYS A 135 10.14 9.14 -7.25
CA LYS A 135 9.41 9.02 -8.51
C LYS A 135 7.93 9.36 -8.33
N THR A 136 7.37 9.99 -9.34
CA THR A 136 5.96 10.37 -9.38
C THR A 136 5.27 9.67 -10.54
N ALA A 137 4.11 9.11 -10.31
CA ALA A 137 3.28 8.54 -11.35
C ALA A 137 1.81 8.76 -11.01
N THR A 138 0.95 8.64 -12.03
CA THR A 138 -0.49 8.69 -11.85
C THR A 138 -1.01 7.27 -11.64
N PHE A 139 -1.67 7.06 -10.51
CA PHE A 139 -2.26 5.78 -10.16
C PHE A 139 -3.76 5.88 -10.10
N LYS A 140 -4.41 4.77 -10.36
CA LYS A 140 -5.84 4.62 -10.13
C LYS A 140 -6.05 4.16 -8.71
N ILE A 141 -6.73 4.99 -7.92
CA ILE A 141 -7.08 4.70 -6.54
C ILE A 141 -8.54 4.28 -6.49
N GLY A 142 -8.77 3.06 -6.06
CA GLY A 142 -10.11 2.56 -5.77
C GLY A 142 -10.44 2.73 -4.30
N GLY A 143 -11.60 2.23 -3.88
CA GLY A 143 -11.99 2.28 -2.48
C GLY A 143 -13.15 1.38 -2.16
N GLU A 144 -13.43 1.26 -0.86
CA GLU A 144 -14.58 0.54 -0.33
C GLU A 144 -15.44 1.52 0.46
N GLU A 145 -16.74 1.51 0.20
CA GLU A 145 -17.69 2.32 0.96
C GLU A 145 -18.04 1.62 2.27
N ASN A 146 -17.92 2.35 3.40
CA ASN A 146 -18.34 1.83 4.69
C ASN A 146 -19.81 2.15 4.99
N GLU A 147 -20.28 1.76 6.20
CA GLU A 147 -21.66 1.97 6.65
C GLU A 147 -22.06 3.46 6.70
N ASP A 148 -21.09 4.35 6.92
CA ASP A 148 -21.30 5.80 7.00
C ASP A 148 -21.23 6.48 5.62
N GLY A 149 -21.09 5.72 4.55
CA GLY A 149 -20.92 6.24 3.20
C GLY A 149 -19.53 6.79 2.91
N LYS A 150 -18.57 6.61 3.79
CA LYS A 150 -17.18 6.98 3.55
C LYS A 150 -16.47 5.93 2.71
N VAL A 151 -15.58 6.37 1.83
CA VAL A 151 -14.82 5.49 0.95
C VAL A 151 -13.39 5.38 1.43
N PHE A 152 -12.95 4.13 1.69
CA PHE A 152 -11.55 3.84 2.01
C PHE A 152 -10.78 3.56 0.72
N SER A 153 -9.75 4.33 0.50
CA SER A 153 -8.99 4.28 -0.75
C SER A 153 -7.84 3.28 -0.69
N LYS A 154 -7.66 2.54 -1.78
CA LYS A 154 -6.53 1.62 -1.96
C LYS A 154 -6.14 1.55 -3.43
N LEU A 155 -4.90 1.16 -3.72
CA LEU A 155 -4.46 0.93 -5.09
C LEU A 155 -5.25 -0.21 -5.73
N THR A 156 -5.67 0.00 -6.97
CA THR A 156 -6.33 -1.05 -7.75
C THR A 156 -5.31 -2.00 -8.36
N TYR A 157 -5.65 -3.29 -8.43
CA TYR A 157 -4.77 -4.30 -9.02
C TYR A 157 -4.66 -4.21 -10.54
N SER A 158 -5.75 -3.90 -11.20
CA SER A 158 -5.88 -4.00 -12.66
C SER A 158 -5.77 -2.67 -13.38
N GLY A 159 -5.37 -1.62 -12.69
CA GLY A 159 -5.35 -0.28 -13.25
C GLY A 159 -6.74 0.30 -13.50
N PHE A 160 -7.80 -0.44 -13.19
CA PHE A 160 -9.18 0.04 -13.23
C PHE A 160 -9.56 0.64 -11.89
N LEU A 161 -10.41 1.64 -11.97
CA LEU A 161 -10.85 2.36 -10.80
C LEU A 161 -12.21 1.86 -10.36
N TYR A 162 -12.24 1.05 -9.33
CA TYR A 162 -13.46 0.49 -8.79
C TYR A 162 -13.53 0.66 -7.28
N TYR A 163 -14.71 0.82 -6.77
CA TYR A 163 -15.00 0.68 -5.37
C TYR A 163 -16.17 -0.27 -5.18
N THR A 164 -16.31 -0.82 -4.00
CA THR A 164 -17.45 -1.65 -3.64
C THR A 164 -18.42 -0.81 -2.81
N ASP A 165 -19.65 -0.71 -3.25
CA ASP A 165 -20.69 0.01 -2.51
C ASP A 165 -21.21 -0.80 -1.31
N ARG A 166 -22.13 -0.23 -0.55
CA ARG A 166 -22.69 -0.88 0.65
C ARG A 166 -23.46 -2.16 0.35
N GLN A 167 -23.96 -2.31 -0.87
CA GLN A 167 -24.68 -3.49 -1.32
C GLN A 167 -23.75 -4.57 -1.89
N GLY A 168 -22.45 -4.34 -1.90
CA GLY A 168 -21.46 -5.26 -2.43
C GLY A 168 -21.29 -5.19 -3.94
N ASN A 169 -21.87 -4.20 -4.61
CA ASN A 169 -21.73 -4.02 -6.05
C ASN A 169 -20.41 -3.32 -6.39
N LEU A 170 -19.75 -3.79 -7.44
CA LEU A 170 -18.56 -3.16 -7.96
C LEU A 170 -18.95 -1.93 -8.80
N CYS A 171 -18.58 -0.77 -8.32
CA CYS A 171 -18.87 0.52 -8.96
C CYS A 171 -17.61 1.11 -9.55
N LYS A 172 -17.73 1.75 -10.72
CA LYS A 172 -16.62 2.43 -11.38
C LYS A 172 -16.67 3.91 -11.02
N TYR A 173 -15.51 4.45 -10.58
CA TYR A 173 -15.39 5.89 -10.38
C TYR A 173 -15.49 6.62 -11.71
N LYS A 174 -16.32 7.63 -11.73
CA LYS A 174 -16.32 8.61 -12.81
C LYS A 174 -15.24 9.64 -12.50
N GLU A 175 -14.42 9.90 -13.46
CA GLU A 175 -13.45 10.98 -13.38
C GLU A 175 -14.13 12.35 -13.38
#